data_3bd9491e0ecb0353e584ae4fd04b372f
#
_entry.id   3bd9491e0ecb0353e584ae4fd04b372f
#
_cell.length_a   1.000
_cell.length_b   1.000
_cell.length_c   1.000
_cell.angle_alpha   90.00
_cell.angle_beta   90.00
_cell.angle_gamma   90.00
#
_symmetry.space_group_name_H-M   'P 1'
#
loop_
_entity.id
_entity.type
_entity.pdbx_description
1 polymer ?
#
loop_
_entity_poly.entity_id
_entity_poly.type
_entity_poly.pdbx_seq_one_letter_code
_entity_poly.pdbx_strand_id
1 'polypeptide(L)'
;ESMPTLILNKKDVLGLIEMSEVITVVEEAFRDLAEGRGSMPPKAYLSVEKGDFRAMPASLPGAAGLKWVNVHPGNPILGLPTVMAVLIYNDPRTGFPLAVMDATDITAYRTGATAAIAAKYLARPDSQILGIIGAGRQAYTQVEAHTRLFNFNKIKIYDLSIEASRKLIGSFPRLPLVEASLQETAAADIVCALTPAREP
;
A
#
# COMPACT_ATOMS: atom_id res chain seq x y z
N GLU A 1 -32.64 -6.67 -17.96
CA GLU A 1 -31.86 -5.42 -17.81
C GLU A 1 -30.40 -5.82 -17.59
N SER A 2 -29.46 -5.25 -18.39
CA SER A 2 -28.04 -5.49 -18.20
C SER A 2 -27.57 -4.77 -16.91
N MET A 3 -26.82 -5.45 -16.06
CA MET A 3 -26.17 -4.80 -14.94
C MET A 3 -25.20 -3.72 -15.47
N PRO A 4 -25.24 -2.47 -14.95
CA PRO A 4 -24.32 -1.44 -15.38
C PRO A 4 -22.93 -1.67 -14.75
N THR A 5 -21.89 -1.29 -15.48
CA THR A 5 -20.54 -1.17 -14.90
C THR A 5 -20.52 0.00 -13.90
N LEU A 6 -20.05 -0.23 -12.68
CA LEU A 6 -19.93 0.81 -11.66
C LEU A 6 -18.70 1.68 -11.93
N ILE A 7 -18.85 2.99 -11.73
CA ILE A 7 -17.71 3.93 -11.73
C ILE A 7 -17.56 4.48 -10.32
N LEU A 8 -16.45 4.11 -9.64
CA LEU A 8 -16.19 4.49 -8.24
C LEU A 8 -15.04 5.50 -8.19
N ASN A 9 -15.34 6.68 -7.69
CA ASN A 9 -14.32 7.70 -7.48
C ASN A 9 -13.56 7.45 -6.17
N LYS A 10 -12.55 8.27 -5.89
CA LYS A 10 -11.71 8.16 -4.68
C LYS A 10 -12.51 8.16 -3.38
N LYS A 11 -13.58 8.99 -3.28
CA LYS A 11 -14.40 9.09 -2.07
C LYS A 11 -15.21 7.82 -1.86
N ASP A 12 -15.76 7.25 -2.94
CA ASP A 12 -16.51 6.00 -2.89
C ASP A 12 -15.61 4.86 -2.39
N VAL A 13 -14.41 4.74 -2.96
CA VAL A 13 -13.43 3.72 -2.57
C VAL A 13 -13.00 3.88 -1.10
N LEU A 14 -12.69 5.11 -0.65
CA LEU A 14 -12.31 5.35 0.74
C LEU A 14 -13.44 5.08 1.73
N GLY A 15 -14.70 5.19 1.31
CA GLY A 15 -15.85 4.83 2.14
C GLY A 15 -16.07 3.32 2.30
N LEU A 16 -15.40 2.50 1.50
CA LEU A 16 -15.55 1.04 1.48
C LEU A 16 -14.32 0.29 1.98
N ILE A 17 -13.14 0.93 2.05
CA ILE A 17 -11.89 0.27 2.38
C ILE A 17 -11.59 0.38 3.89
N GLU A 18 -11.32 -0.76 4.53
CA GLU A 18 -10.94 -0.87 5.94
C GLU A 18 -9.68 -1.73 6.06
N MET A 19 -8.67 -1.26 6.82
CA MET A 19 -7.34 -1.89 6.86
C MET A 19 -7.37 -3.34 7.36
N SER A 20 -8.20 -3.67 8.35
CA SER A 20 -8.27 -5.04 8.87
C SER A 20 -8.81 -6.02 7.83
N GLU A 21 -9.79 -5.58 7.03
CA GLU A 21 -10.31 -6.38 5.92
C GLU A 21 -9.26 -6.51 4.80
N VAL A 22 -8.56 -5.42 4.48
CA VAL A 22 -7.46 -5.44 3.48
C VAL A 22 -6.36 -6.41 3.89
N ILE A 23 -5.96 -6.43 5.17
CA ILE A 23 -4.98 -7.39 5.67
C ILE A 23 -5.47 -8.82 5.44
N THR A 24 -6.71 -9.12 5.79
CA THR A 24 -7.31 -10.46 5.64
C THR A 24 -7.31 -10.90 4.18
N VAL A 25 -7.87 -10.08 3.27
CA VAL A 25 -7.99 -10.46 1.86
C VAL A 25 -6.63 -10.51 1.13
N VAL A 26 -5.66 -9.68 1.53
CA VAL A 26 -4.30 -9.74 0.98
C VAL A 26 -3.57 -11.01 1.45
N GLU A 27 -3.73 -11.41 2.72
CA GLU A 27 -3.15 -12.67 3.22
C GLU A 27 -3.75 -13.89 2.52
N GLU A 28 -5.08 -13.89 2.30
CA GLU A 28 -5.77 -14.92 1.53
C GLU A 28 -5.28 -14.96 0.07
N ALA A 29 -5.12 -13.80 -0.57
CA ALA A 29 -4.61 -13.71 -1.93
C ALA A 29 -3.19 -14.27 -2.07
N PHE A 30 -2.31 -14.04 -1.08
CA PHE A 30 -0.99 -14.68 -1.05
C PHE A 30 -1.07 -16.20 -0.92
N ARG A 31 -1.99 -16.71 -0.10
CA ARG A 31 -2.22 -18.14 0.05
C ARG A 31 -2.74 -18.76 -1.25
N ASP A 32 -3.74 -18.14 -1.88
CA ASP A 32 -4.29 -18.57 -3.15
C ASP A 32 -3.23 -18.62 -4.25
N LEU A 33 -2.38 -17.61 -4.30
CA LEU A 33 -1.28 -17.57 -5.26
C LEU A 33 -0.26 -18.70 -5.00
N ALA A 34 0.12 -18.92 -3.75
CA ALA A 34 1.06 -19.98 -3.36
C ALA A 34 0.52 -21.40 -3.65
N GLU A 35 -0.78 -21.58 -3.52
CA GLU A 35 -1.47 -22.86 -3.80
C GLU A 35 -1.88 -23.02 -5.28
N GLY A 36 -1.51 -22.07 -6.15
CA GLY A 36 -1.78 -22.12 -7.59
C GLY A 36 -3.24 -21.83 -7.97
N ARG A 37 -4.05 -21.30 -7.05
CA ARG A 37 -5.45 -20.89 -7.32
C ARG A 37 -5.57 -19.50 -7.90
N GLY A 38 -4.51 -18.69 -7.81
CA GLY A 38 -4.43 -17.36 -8.39
C GLY A 38 -3.40 -17.26 -9.50
N SER A 39 -3.48 -16.20 -10.30
CA SER A 39 -2.50 -15.89 -11.34
C SER A 39 -2.16 -14.41 -11.32
N MET A 40 -0.87 -14.11 -11.33
CA MET A 40 -0.34 -12.74 -11.40
C MET A 40 0.87 -12.74 -12.35
N PRO A 41 0.65 -12.56 -13.65
CA PRO A 41 1.75 -12.48 -14.61
C PRO A 41 2.65 -11.28 -14.36
N PRO A 42 3.89 -11.27 -14.89
CA PRO A 42 4.79 -10.14 -14.78
C PRO A 42 4.15 -8.84 -15.24
N LYS A 43 4.46 -7.75 -14.53
CA LYS A 43 3.98 -6.41 -14.88
C LYS A 43 4.51 -6.01 -16.25
N ALA A 44 3.65 -5.44 -17.10
CA ALA A 44 4.12 -4.74 -18.30
C ALA A 44 4.41 -3.28 -17.96
N TYR A 45 5.59 -2.80 -18.39
CA TYR A 45 6.05 -1.43 -18.17
C TYR A 45 5.96 -0.62 -19.45
N LEU A 46 5.45 0.59 -19.34
CA LEU A 46 5.49 1.60 -20.38
C LEU A 46 6.26 2.82 -19.84
N SER A 47 7.52 2.93 -20.22
CA SER A 47 8.37 4.07 -19.83
C SER A 47 8.03 5.29 -20.66
N VAL A 48 7.98 6.46 -20.02
CA VAL A 48 7.81 7.78 -20.63
C VAL A 48 8.85 8.74 -20.06
N GLU A 49 9.01 9.90 -20.68
CA GLU A 49 10.08 10.86 -20.33
C GLU A 49 10.14 11.22 -18.84
N LYS A 50 8.98 11.36 -18.17
CA LYS A 50 8.89 11.84 -16.78
C LYS A 50 8.47 10.79 -15.77
N GLY A 51 8.40 9.53 -16.18
CA GLY A 51 7.95 8.46 -15.30
C GLY A 51 7.67 7.16 -16.03
N ASP A 52 6.81 6.34 -15.43
CA ASP A 52 6.37 5.09 -16.04
C ASP A 52 4.90 4.78 -15.75
N PHE A 53 4.31 3.94 -16.57
CA PHE A 53 3.04 3.27 -16.34
C PHE A 53 3.26 1.76 -16.23
N ARG A 54 2.43 1.10 -15.43
CA ARG A 54 2.52 -0.35 -15.19
C ARG A 54 1.14 -0.99 -15.29
N ALA A 55 0.98 -1.92 -16.21
CA ALA A 55 -0.17 -2.81 -16.27
C ALA A 55 0.08 -4.00 -15.32
N MET A 56 -0.82 -4.21 -14.39
CA MET A 56 -0.72 -5.25 -13.35
C MET A 56 -2.00 -6.10 -13.35
N PRO A 57 -2.15 -7.04 -14.31
CA PRO A 57 -3.27 -7.97 -14.31
C PRO A 57 -3.11 -9.02 -13.22
N ALA A 58 -4.24 -9.47 -12.66
CA ALA A 58 -4.27 -10.58 -11.73
C ALA A 58 -5.66 -11.24 -11.73
N SER A 59 -5.69 -12.52 -11.35
CA SER A 59 -6.91 -13.25 -11.07
C SER A 59 -6.78 -14.06 -9.79
N LEU A 60 -7.89 -14.19 -9.08
CA LEU A 60 -8.09 -15.01 -7.89
C LEU A 60 -9.42 -15.77 -8.04
N PRO A 61 -9.71 -16.77 -7.20
CA PRO A 61 -11.04 -17.38 -7.18
C PRO A 61 -12.15 -16.33 -7.06
N GLY A 62 -13.03 -16.24 -8.04
CA GLY A 62 -14.14 -15.29 -8.08
C GLY A 62 -13.79 -13.85 -8.45
N ALA A 63 -12.55 -13.52 -8.78
CA ALA A 63 -12.11 -12.18 -9.10
C ALA A 63 -11.08 -12.14 -10.24
N ALA A 64 -11.20 -11.17 -11.14
CA ALA A 64 -10.17 -10.86 -12.13
C ALA A 64 -10.08 -9.35 -12.32
N GLY A 65 -8.92 -8.83 -12.65
CA GLY A 65 -8.80 -7.40 -12.86
C GLY A 65 -7.44 -6.94 -13.36
N LEU A 66 -7.39 -5.66 -13.65
CA LEU A 66 -6.21 -4.96 -14.11
C LEU A 66 -6.06 -3.66 -13.32
N LYS A 67 -4.92 -3.49 -12.64
CA LYS A 67 -4.52 -2.19 -12.13
C LYS A 67 -3.57 -1.53 -13.12
N TRP A 68 -3.96 -0.35 -13.60
CA TRP A 68 -3.12 0.56 -14.35
C TRP A 68 -2.60 1.62 -13.41
N VAL A 69 -1.29 1.60 -13.11
CA VAL A 69 -0.66 2.50 -12.13
C VAL A 69 0.48 3.25 -12.76
N ASN A 70 0.63 4.52 -12.43
CA ASN A 70 1.78 5.33 -12.83
C ASN A 70 2.71 5.63 -11.66
N VAL A 71 3.98 5.89 -11.96
CA VAL A 71 4.95 6.49 -11.04
C VAL A 71 5.60 7.67 -11.74
N HIS A 72 5.31 8.88 -11.26
CA HIS A 72 5.83 10.14 -11.78
C HIS A 72 6.47 10.95 -10.64
N PRO A 73 7.79 10.84 -10.40
CA PRO A 73 8.46 11.46 -9.26
C PRO A 73 8.35 12.99 -9.20
N GLY A 74 8.18 13.64 -10.35
CA GLY A 74 8.02 15.10 -10.44
C GLY A 74 6.62 15.63 -10.10
N ASN A 75 5.63 14.77 -9.95
CA ASN A 75 4.24 15.18 -9.72
C ASN A 75 4.01 16.06 -8.48
N PRO A 76 4.74 15.91 -7.34
CA PRO A 76 4.54 16.77 -6.18
C PRO A 76 4.71 18.26 -6.46
N ILE A 77 5.57 18.65 -7.41
CA ILE A 77 5.75 20.04 -7.83
C ILE A 77 4.47 20.59 -8.48
N LEU A 78 3.66 19.72 -9.07
CA LEU A 78 2.39 20.04 -9.70
C LEU A 78 1.19 19.87 -8.76
N GLY A 79 1.42 19.59 -7.49
CA GLY A 79 0.36 19.29 -6.52
C GLY A 79 -0.33 17.92 -6.72
N LEU A 80 0.27 17.04 -7.52
CA LEU A 80 -0.26 15.69 -7.81
C LEU A 80 0.50 14.61 -7.04
N PRO A 81 -0.14 13.47 -6.73
CA PRO A 81 0.56 12.33 -6.14
C PRO A 81 1.62 11.76 -7.10
N THR A 82 2.74 11.30 -6.56
CA THR A 82 3.77 10.56 -7.31
C THR A 82 3.20 9.29 -7.94
N VAL A 83 2.29 8.62 -7.23
CA VAL A 83 1.64 7.38 -7.67
C VAL A 83 0.14 7.60 -7.74
N MET A 84 -0.45 7.29 -8.88
CA MET A 84 -1.90 7.26 -9.10
C MET A 84 -2.25 5.98 -9.84
N ALA A 85 -3.48 5.50 -9.69
CA ALA A 85 -3.90 4.26 -10.31
C ALA A 85 -5.40 4.22 -10.59
N VAL A 86 -5.76 3.43 -11.60
CA VAL A 86 -7.12 2.99 -11.88
C VAL A 86 -7.16 1.47 -11.85
N LEU A 87 -8.22 0.88 -11.31
CA LEU A 87 -8.49 -0.56 -11.31
C LEU A 87 -9.74 -0.85 -12.13
N ILE A 88 -9.63 -1.84 -13.02
CA ILE A 88 -10.77 -2.47 -13.70
C ILE A 88 -11.00 -3.81 -13.02
N TYR A 89 -12.23 -4.05 -12.54
CA TYR A 89 -12.62 -5.29 -11.88
C TYR A 89 -13.66 -6.02 -12.73
N ASN A 90 -13.42 -7.29 -13.01
CA ASN A 90 -14.22 -8.12 -13.90
C ASN A 90 -14.76 -9.37 -13.22
N ASP A 91 -15.92 -9.85 -13.65
CA ASP A 91 -16.37 -11.21 -13.38
C ASP A 91 -15.52 -12.19 -14.22
N PRO A 92 -14.73 -13.10 -13.59
CA PRO A 92 -13.86 -14.01 -14.33
C PRO A 92 -14.60 -15.06 -15.17
N ARG A 93 -15.89 -15.28 -14.92
CA ARG A 93 -16.70 -16.27 -15.66
C ARG A 93 -17.24 -15.71 -16.98
N THR A 94 -17.55 -14.43 -17.00
CA THR A 94 -18.21 -13.79 -18.16
C THR A 94 -17.33 -12.76 -18.84
N GLY A 95 -16.27 -12.30 -18.16
CA GLY A 95 -15.46 -11.16 -18.58
C GLY A 95 -16.14 -9.80 -18.37
N PHE A 96 -17.36 -9.76 -17.82
CA PHE A 96 -18.13 -8.53 -17.67
C PHE A 96 -17.38 -7.55 -16.73
N PRO A 97 -17.21 -6.26 -17.14
CA PRO A 97 -16.56 -5.26 -16.29
C PRO A 97 -17.54 -4.82 -15.19
N LEU A 98 -17.34 -5.33 -13.98
CA LEU A 98 -18.18 -5.03 -12.82
C LEU A 98 -17.97 -3.60 -12.32
N ALA A 99 -16.70 -3.14 -12.29
CA ALA A 99 -16.37 -1.80 -11.86
C ALA A 99 -15.08 -1.26 -12.49
N VAL A 100 -15.05 0.08 -12.63
CA VAL A 100 -13.82 0.86 -12.85
C VAL A 100 -13.69 1.83 -11.69
N MET A 101 -12.54 1.84 -11.00
CA MET A 101 -12.42 2.59 -9.76
C MET A 101 -11.05 3.28 -9.59
N ASP A 102 -11.02 4.38 -8.82
CA ASP A 102 -9.76 4.94 -8.34
C ASP A 102 -9.03 3.89 -7.50
N ALA A 103 -7.76 3.65 -7.81
CA ALA A 103 -6.95 2.66 -7.12
C ALA A 103 -5.71 3.26 -6.45
N THR A 104 -5.65 4.57 -6.32
CA THR A 104 -4.53 5.28 -5.71
C THR A 104 -4.41 4.91 -4.23
N ASP A 105 -5.52 4.95 -3.49
CA ASP A 105 -5.54 4.56 -2.08
C ASP A 105 -5.51 3.03 -1.92
N ILE A 106 -6.18 2.26 -2.75
CA ILE A 106 -6.06 0.79 -2.79
C ILE A 106 -4.59 0.38 -2.90
N THR A 107 -3.80 1.09 -3.73
CA THR A 107 -2.37 0.82 -3.88
C THR A 107 -1.59 1.06 -2.58
N ALA A 108 -1.92 2.07 -1.80
CA ALA A 108 -1.30 2.34 -0.52
C ALA A 108 -1.71 1.32 0.55
N TYR A 109 -3.01 1.05 0.68
CA TYR A 109 -3.56 0.11 1.67
C TYR A 109 -3.01 -1.30 1.47
N ARG A 110 -3.07 -1.86 0.23
CA ARG A 110 -2.53 -3.20 -0.03
C ARG A 110 -1.02 -3.28 0.20
N THR A 111 -0.29 -2.18 0.00
CA THR A 111 1.17 -2.16 0.25
C THR A 111 1.47 -2.19 1.74
N GLY A 112 0.74 -1.42 2.55
CA GLY A 112 0.83 -1.46 4.00
C GLY A 112 0.48 -2.86 4.54
N ALA A 113 -0.63 -3.44 4.08
CA ALA A 113 -1.04 -4.79 4.45
C ALA A 113 0.02 -5.84 4.09
N THR A 114 0.57 -5.79 2.87
CA THR A 114 1.63 -6.73 2.44
C THR A 114 2.84 -6.69 3.37
N ALA A 115 3.31 -5.51 3.74
CA ALA A 115 4.48 -5.36 4.61
C ALA A 115 4.18 -5.84 6.04
N ALA A 116 3.00 -5.52 6.57
CA ALA A 116 2.58 -5.97 7.90
C ALA A 116 2.41 -7.51 7.97
N ILE A 117 1.86 -8.13 6.91
CA ILE A 117 1.77 -9.59 6.78
C ILE A 117 3.16 -10.21 6.72
N ALA A 118 4.08 -9.63 5.93
CA ALA A 118 5.47 -10.10 5.90
C ALA A 118 6.11 -10.04 7.30
N ALA A 119 5.92 -8.94 8.02
CA ALA A 119 6.40 -8.81 9.40
C ALA A 119 5.75 -9.85 10.34
N LYS A 120 4.45 -10.13 10.21
CA LYS A 120 3.74 -11.15 10.99
C LYS A 120 4.41 -12.53 10.93
N TYR A 121 4.95 -12.89 9.76
CA TYR A 121 5.56 -14.21 9.54
C TYR A 121 7.08 -14.23 9.72
N LEU A 122 7.75 -13.10 9.56
CA LEU A 122 9.22 -13.04 9.46
C LEU A 122 9.87 -12.28 10.62
N ALA A 123 9.16 -11.40 11.30
CA ALA A 123 9.70 -10.69 12.45
C ALA A 123 9.72 -11.57 13.70
N ARG A 124 10.54 -11.18 14.67
CA ARG A 124 10.55 -11.85 15.97
C ARG A 124 9.19 -11.62 16.67
N PRO A 125 8.63 -12.64 17.35
CA PRO A 125 7.35 -12.53 18.03
C PRO A 125 7.32 -11.46 19.14
N ASP A 126 8.48 -11.12 19.72
CA ASP A 126 8.66 -10.13 20.77
C ASP A 126 9.03 -8.73 20.23
N SER A 127 8.89 -8.48 18.94
CA SER A 127 9.15 -7.17 18.33
C SER A 127 8.28 -6.09 18.93
N GLN A 128 8.90 -5.04 19.49
CA GLN A 128 8.21 -3.95 20.19
C GLN A 128 8.46 -2.57 19.60
N ILE A 129 9.40 -2.47 18.67
CA ILE A 129 9.78 -1.18 18.06
C ILE A 129 9.63 -1.28 16.55
N LEU A 130 8.81 -0.38 15.99
CA LEU A 130 8.69 -0.19 14.54
C LEU A 130 9.49 1.05 14.12
N GLY A 131 10.29 0.94 13.08
CA GLY A 131 11.00 2.04 12.42
C GLY A 131 10.38 2.36 11.06
N ILE A 132 10.03 3.62 10.84
CA ILE A 132 9.53 4.12 9.54
C ILE A 132 10.53 5.13 9.00
N ILE A 133 11.19 4.80 7.89
CA ILE A 133 12.12 5.66 7.17
C ILE A 133 11.43 6.19 5.92
N GLY A 134 11.10 7.48 5.93
CA GLY A 134 10.25 8.15 4.94
C GLY A 134 8.81 8.34 5.44
N ALA A 135 8.42 9.59 5.71
CA ALA A 135 7.12 9.97 6.26
C ALA A 135 6.12 10.42 5.17
N GLY A 136 6.28 9.93 3.94
CA GLY A 136 5.40 10.20 2.81
C GLY A 136 4.06 9.46 2.91
N ARG A 137 3.28 9.48 1.81
CA ARG A 137 1.93 8.89 1.77
C ARG A 137 1.87 7.43 2.20
N GLN A 138 2.87 6.61 1.83
CA GLN A 138 2.90 5.18 2.19
C GLN A 138 3.07 4.96 3.69
N ALA A 139 3.71 5.88 4.41
CA ALA A 139 3.95 5.74 5.84
C ALA A 139 2.66 5.63 6.66
N TYR A 140 1.60 6.34 6.25
CA TYR A 140 0.30 6.31 6.94
C TYR A 140 -0.29 4.90 6.94
N THR A 141 -0.35 4.25 5.79
CA THR A 141 -0.88 2.88 5.67
C THR A 141 0.06 1.84 6.26
N GLN A 142 1.37 2.08 6.26
CA GLN A 142 2.33 1.22 6.95
C GLN A 142 2.13 1.25 8.47
N VAL A 143 2.03 2.43 9.06
CA VAL A 143 1.72 2.57 10.50
C VAL A 143 0.40 1.90 10.83
N GLU A 144 -0.65 2.19 10.06
CA GLU A 144 -1.98 1.62 10.28
C GLU A 144 -1.96 0.09 10.20
N ALA A 145 -1.39 -0.50 9.15
CA ALA A 145 -1.38 -1.94 8.96
C ALA A 145 -0.56 -2.68 10.04
N HIS A 146 0.64 -2.17 10.36
CA HIS A 146 1.48 -2.82 11.37
C HIS A 146 0.85 -2.76 12.76
N THR A 147 0.19 -1.66 13.12
CA THR A 147 -0.48 -1.53 14.42
C THR A 147 -1.79 -2.34 14.54
N ARG A 148 -2.30 -2.91 13.44
CA ARG A 148 -3.37 -3.92 13.49
C ARG A 148 -2.85 -5.30 13.89
N LEU A 149 -1.58 -5.60 13.62
CA LEU A 149 -0.99 -6.91 13.86
C LEU A 149 -0.03 -6.96 15.05
N PHE A 150 0.51 -5.81 15.48
CA PHE A 150 1.50 -5.71 16.54
C PHE A 150 1.14 -4.63 17.55
N ASN A 151 1.50 -4.86 18.81
CA ASN A 151 1.42 -3.87 19.88
C ASN A 151 2.81 -3.28 20.13
N PHE A 152 3.13 -2.19 19.43
CA PHE A 152 4.41 -1.53 19.60
C PHE A 152 4.46 -0.62 20.82
N ASN A 153 5.55 -0.70 21.59
CA ASN A 153 5.86 0.25 22.65
C ASN A 153 6.35 1.58 22.10
N LYS A 154 6.93 1.57 20.89
CA LYS A 154 7.45 2.76 20.22
C LYS A 154 7.43 2.59 18.71
N ILE A 155 7.06 3.66 18.01
CA ILE A 155 7.14 3.76 16.54
C ILE A 155 8.03 4.96 16.22
N LYS A 156 9.23 4.69 15.72
CA LYS A 156 10.24 5.69 15.40
C LYS A 156 10.06 6.16 13.97
N ILE A 157 9.97 7.48 13.78
CA ILE A 157 9.74 8.10 12.47
C ILE A 157 10.97 8.93 12.11
N TYR A 158 11.50 8.68 10.92
CA TYR A 158 12.54 9.48 10.30
C TYR A 158 12.14 9.89 8.89
N ASP A 159 12.34 11.15 8.57
CA ASP A 159 12.28 11.71 7.21
C ASP A 159 13.28 12.86 7.12
N LEU A 160 13.76 13.17 5.91
CA LEU A 160 14.58 14.36 5.66
C LEU A 160 13.80 15.66 5.95
N SER A 161 12.47 15.63 5.79
CA SER A 161 11.55 16.70 6.19
C SER A 161 11.00 16.43 7.59
N ILE A 162 11.48 17.21 8.56
CA ILE A 162 10.95 17.21 9.94
C ILE A 162 9.44 17.48 9.95
N GLU A 163 8.97 18.34 9.06
CA GLU A 163 7.55 18.66 8.92
C GLU A 163 6.72 17.43 8.50
N ALA A 164 7.21 16.63 7.56
CA ALA A 164 6.57 15.40 7.14
C ALA A 164 6.47 14.40 8.31
N SER A 165 7.55 14.23 9.08
CA SER A 165 7.57 13.40 10.30
C SER A 165 6.53 13.86 11.31
N ARG A 166 6.49 15.16 11.63
CA ARG A 166 5.52 15.73 12.58
C ARG A 166 4.08 15.59 12.12
N LYS A 167 3.82 15.77 10.82
CA LYS A 167 2.49 15.58 10.24
C LYS A 167 2.02 14.13 10.39
N LEU A 168 2.89 13.16 10.10
CA LEU A 168 2.60 11.74 10.30
C LEU A 168 2.31 11.43 11.77
N ILE A 169 3.16 11.88 12.69
CA ILE A 169 2.98 11.71 14.15
C ILE A 169 1.63 12.30 14.59
N GLY A 170 1.33 13.52 14.19
CA GLY A 170 0.07 14.20 14.52
C GLY A 170 -1.18 13.51 14.00
N SER A 171 -1.05 12.69 12.95
CA SER A 171 -2.18 11.91 12.39
C SER A 171 -2.54 10.68 13.22
N PHE A 172 -1.67 10.25 14.14
CA PHE A 172 -1.89 9.09 15.01
C PHE A 172 -1.72 9.42 16.50
N PRO A 173 -2.54 10.32 17.08
CA PRO A 173 -2.33 10.86 18.43
C PRO A 173 -2.48 9.82 19.56
N ARG A 174 -3.03 8.63 19.24
CA ARG A 174 -3.22 7.54 20.21
C ARG A 174 -2.12 6.47 20.14
N LEU A 175 -1.22 6.56 19.16
CA LEU A 175 -0.14 5.60 18.98
C LEU A 175 1.20 6.21 19.48
N PRO A 176 2.16 5.37 19.91
CA PRO A 176 3.44 5.84 20.48
C PRO A 176 4.45 6.25 19.40
N LEU A 177 4.05 7.13 18.47
CA LEU A 177 4.93 7.66 17.43
C LEU A 177 5.84 8.74 17.99
N VAL A 178 7.13 8.65 17.66
CA VAL A 178 8.15 9.63 18.05
C VAL A 178 9.08 9.93 16.88
N GLU A 179 9.54 11.19 16.80
CA GLU A 179 10.63 11.57 15.91
C GLU A 179 11.95 10.94 16.41
N ALA A 180 12.76 10.40 15.49
CA ALA A 180 14.04 9.78 15.80
C ALA A 180 15.06 10.04 14.70
N SER A 181 16.34 9.85 14.98
CA SER A 181 17.40 9.87 13.97
C SER A 181 17.29 8.66 13.01
N LEU A 182 17.96 8.75 11.86
CA LEU A 182 18.03 7.63 10.93
C LEU A 182 18.58 6.36 11.61
N GLN A 183 19.68 6.52 12.35
CA GLN A 183 20.34 5.42 13.06
C GLN A 183 19.42 4.75 14.09
N GLU A 184 18.72 5.55 14.89
CA GLU A 184 17.79 5.04 15.90
C GLU A 184 16.59 4.34 15.25
N THR A 185 16.12 4.86 14.10
CA THR A 185 15.00 4.28 13.37
C THR A 185 15.41 2.97 12.69
N ALA A 186 16.60 2.92 12.11
CA ALA A 186 17.16 1.70 11.49
C ALA A 186 17.48 0.59 12.50
N ALA A 187 17.68 0.92 13.78
CA ALA A 187 17.91 -0.04 14.86
C ALA A 187 16.60 -0.58 15.49
N ALA A 188 15.43 -0.36 14.87
CA ALA A 188 14.16 -0.91 15.33
C ALA A 188 14.05 -2.43 15.05
N ASP A 189 13.12 -3.11 15.71
CA ASP A 189 12.87 -4.55 15.50
C ASP A 189 12.31 -4.85 14.11
N ILE A 190 11.46 -3.98 13.61
CA ILE A 190 10.88 -4.01 12.27
C ILE A 190 11.16 -2.66 11.62
N VAL A 191 11.67 -2.64 10.40
CA VAL A 191 11.98 -1.40 9.67
C VAL A 191 11.28 -1.39 8.32
N CYS A 192 10.54 -0.31 8.04
CA CYS A 192 9.93 -0.04 6.76
C CYS A 192 10.66 1.14 6.09
N ALA A 193 11.42 0.88 5.02
CA ALA A 193 12.05 1.89 4.20
C ALA A 193 11.12 2.28 3.04
N LEU A 194 10.67 3.53 3.02
CA LEU A 194 9.61 4.04 2.12
C LEU A 194 10.10 5.22 1.27
N THR A 195 11.40 5.37 1.15
CA THR A 195 12.04 6.45 0.41
C THR A 195 12.11 6.15 -1.09
N PRO A 196 12.13 7.15 -1.96
CA PRO A 196 12.35 6.99 -3.40
C PRO A 196 13.84 6.81 -3.76
N ALA A 197 14.69 6.39 -2.82
CA ALA A 197 16.11 6.16 -3.04
C ALA A 197 16.33 5.18 -4.20
N ARG A 198 17.31 5.49 -5.07
CA ARG A 198 17.69 4.64 -6.21
C ARG A 198 18.79 3.65 -5.86
N GLU A 199 19.49 3.91 -4.77
CA GLU A 199 20.55 3.09 -4.20
C GLU A 199 20.25 2.83 -2.72
N PRO A 200 20.63 1.68 -2.20
CA PRO A 200 20.39 1.32 -0.79
C PRO A 200 21.18 2.17 0.20
#